data_fc0a2a741c7aa225411883d396a51f91
#
_entry.id   fc0a2a741c7aa225411883d396a51f91
#
_cell.length_a   1.000
_cell.length_b   1.000
_cell.length_c   1.000
_cell.angle_alpha   90.00
_cell.angle_beta   90.00
_cell.angle_gamma   90.00
#
_symmetry.space_group_name_H-M   'P 1'
#
loop_
_entity.id
_entity.type
_entity.pdbx_description
1 polymer ?
#
loop_
_entity_poly.entity_id
_entity_poly.type
_entity_poly.pdbx_seq_one_letter_code
_entity_poly.pdbx_strand_id
1 'polypeptide(L)'
;YKDHVEGENCCGSKEFIKLYAYELEQHPVVVHWDLDVALLQPMDDLFDAILYSKESQRGKQARQRLDVQFPSRPLPERIDAFFTRDVTSSVPWEPVQVVQGGFLVARPNKEDLQTYIDFIKEANYVKGRGAGSGWNAMGYGGFQGAMAYQGAVAYFYDFYRKNTAVELNACLWNQVVADVIWRGPERKDEYHGKCRQFQHENDCQDCRVTPVELVKSVHYTACKKPWECTLPHPRKTRNPAQQYRVDNLTNITTCGKLFTKWFEYRREFEQRLQETAGVTPSVSDGTYEPESFLGYCKGRGNYIPMVPPPQDFDISKLYSSSER
;
A
#
# COMPACT_ATOMS: atom_id res chain seq x y z
N TYR A 1 1.43 -25.17 5.84
CA TYR A 1 1.96 -23.81 6.18
C TYR A 1 1.86 -23.49 7.68
N LYS A 2 0.81 -23.94 8.37
CA LYS A 2 0.60 -23.64 9.81
C LYS A 2 1.73 -24.15 10.70
N ASP A 3 2.40 -25.22 10.31
CA ASP A 3 3.44 -25.85 11.12
C ASP A 3 4.81 -25.22 10.91
N HIS A 4 4.96 -24.34 9.92
CA HIS A 4 6.24 -23.76 9.51
C HIS A 4 6.29 -22.23 9.66
N VAL A 5 5.14 -21.56 9.69
CA VAL A 5 5.04 -20.10 9.82
C VAL A 5 4.25 -19.77 11.09
N GLU A 6 4.97 -19.49 12.15
CA GLU A 6 4.38 -19.00 13.40
C GLU A 6 3.73 -17.64 13.20
N GLY A 7 2.58 -17.41 13.81
CA GLY A 7 1.88 -16.14 13.73
C GLY A 7 2.70 -15.01 14.36
N GLU A 8 3.06 -14.04 13.58
CA GLU A 8 3.45 -12.72 14.08
C GLU A 8 2.17 -11.90 14.33
N ASN A 9 2.24 -10.93 15.24
CA ASN A 9 1.07 -10.20 15.80
C ASN A 9 0.12 -9.58 14.77
N CYS A 10 0.52 -9.32 13.53
CA CYS A 10 -0.35 -8.79 12.48
C CYS A 10 -0.44 -9.70 11.26
N CYS A 11 0.56 -10.53 11.06
CA CYS A 11 0.78 -11.21 9.81
C CYS A 11 1.12 -12.66 10.09
N GLY A 12 0.62 -13.59 9.30
CA GLY A 12 0.88 -15.00 9.53
C GLY A 12 0.62 -15.83 8.28
N SER A 13 0.58 -17.14 8.46
CA SER A 13 0.39 -18.11 7.36
C SER A 13 -0.86 -17.87 6.51
N LYS A 14 -1.89 -17.22 7.06
CA LYS A 14 -3.11 -16.87 6.33
C LYS A 14 -2.87 -15.86 5.21
N GLU A 15 -1.86 -15.01 5.33
CA GLU A 15 -1.52 -14.05 4.29
C GLU A 15 -1.03 -14.69 3.00
N PHE A 16 -0.58 -15.93 3.04
CA PHE A 16 -0.21 -16.67 1.83
C PHE A 16 -1.38 -16.97 0.89
N ILE A 17 -2.63 -16.73 1.33
CA ILE A 17 -3.78 -16.74 0.41
C ILE A 17 -3.58 -15.75 -0.75
N LYS A 18 -2.85 -14.67 -0.54
CA LYS A 18 -2.53 -13.66 -1.54
C LYS A 18 -1.74 -14.23 -2.73
N LEU A 19 -0.98 -15.29 -2.52
CA LEU A 19 -0.24 -15.98 -3.58
C LEU A 19 -1.13 -16.61 -4.64
N TYR A 20 -2.40 -16.92 -4.33
CA TYR A 20 -3.34 -17.45 -5.33
C TYR A 20 -3.62 -16.47 -6.47
N ALA A 21 -3.25 -15.20 -6.34
CA ALA A 21 -3.25 -14.25 -7.45
C ALA A 21 -2.41 -14.76 -8.64
N TYR A 22 -1.35 -15.50 -8.39
CA TYR A 22 -0.50 -16.10 -9.43
C TYR A 22 -1.15 -17.27 -10.18
N GLU A 23 -2.22 -17.86 -9.65
CA GLU A 23 -2.97 -18.92 -10.33
C GLU A 23 -3.94 -18.40 -11.39
N LEU A 24 -4.23 -17.11 -11.38
CA LEU A 24 -5.24 -16.46 -12.23
C LEU A 24 -4.71 -16.19 -13.65
N GLU A 25 -4.08 -17.18 -14.29
CA GLU A 25 -3.45 -17.04 -15.62
C GLU A 25 -4.42 -16.70 -16.76
N GLN A 26 -5.73 -16.86 -16.54
CA GLN A 26 -6.76 -16.38 -17.47
C GLN A 26 -6.81 -14.85 -17.56
N HIS A 27 -6.17 -14.15 -16.63
CA HIS A 27 -6.00 -12.72 -16.64
C HIS A 27 -4.55 -12.34 -16.96
N PRO A 28 -4.29 -11.43 -17.89
CA PRO A 28 -2.93 -11.08 -18.28
C PRO A 28 -2.16 -10.28 -17.21
N VAL A 29 -2.88 -9.63 -16.30
CA VAL A 29 -2.36 -8.92 -15.13
C VAL A 29 -3.34 -9.09 -13.98
N VAL A 30 -2.84 -9.22 -12.77
CA VAL A 30 -3.63 -9.22 -11.54
C VAL A 30 -3.14 -8.12 -10.61
N VAL A 31 -4.08 -7.57 -9.85
CA VAL A 31 -3.77 -6.64 -8.77
C VAL A 31 -4.22 -7.27 -7.47
N HIS A 32 -3.30 -7.40 -6.56
CA HIS A 32 -3.56 -7.75 -5.19
C HIS A 32 -3.37 -6.51 -4.31
N TRP A 33 -4.37 -6.20 -3.51
CA TRP A 33 -4.28 -5.17 -2.48
C TRP A 33 -5.06 -5.55 -1.22
N ASP A 34 -4.67 -4.95 -0.10
CA ASP A 34 -5.38 -5.11 1.16
C ASP A 34 -6.68 -4.30 1.16
N LEU A 35 -7.66 -4.72 1.98
CA LEU A 35 -8.98 -4.08 2.05
C LEU A 35 -8.95 -2.63 2.55
N ASP A 36 -7.82 -2.20 3.10
CA ASP A 36 -7.57 -0.86 3.56
C ASP A 36 -6.68 -0.04 2.58
N VAL A 37 -6.64 -0.44 1.33
CA VAL A 37 -6.06 0.32 0.23
C VAL A 37 -7.18 1.04 -0.54
N ALA A 38 -6.97 2.31 -0.86
CA ALA A 38 -7.81 3.05 -1.79
C ALA A 38 -7.02 3.47 -3.02
N LEU A 39 -7.59 3.25 -4.21
CA LEU A 39 -7.06 3.71 -5.47
C LEU A 39 -7.59 5.13 -5.73
N LEU A 40 -6.70 6.08 -5.98
CA LEU A 40 -7.03 7.49 -6.18
C LEU A 40 -6.89 7.92 -7.65
N GLN A 41 -6.10 7.19 -8.42
CA GLN A 41 -5.86 7.45 -9.85
C GLN A 41 -5.78 6.13 -10.63
N PRO A 42 -6.04 6.13 -11.95
CA PRO A 42 -5.96 4.93 -12.80
C PRO A 42 -4.57 4.27 -12.76
N MET A 43 -4.54 2.96 -13.00
CA MET A 43 -3.32 2.14 -13.06
C MET A 43 -2.94 1.72 -14.49
N ASP A 44 -3.53 2.34 -15.51
CA ASP A 44 -3.37 1.94 -16.91
C ASP A 44 -1.92 1.85 -17.33
N ASP A 45 -1.07 2.79 -16.91
CA ASP A 45 0.35 2.78 -17.25
C ASP A 45 1.09 1.56 -16.66
N LEU A 46 0.67 1.06 -15.47
CA LEU A 46 1.23 -0.16 -14.90
C LEU A 46 0.82 -1.39 -15.74
N PHE A 47 -0.45 -1.46 -16.12
CA PHE A 47 -0.95 -2.55 -16.96
C PHE A 47 -0.29 -2.52 -18.34
N ASP A 48 -0.25 -1.37 -18.97
CA ASP A 48 0.34 -1.21 -20.29
C ASP A 48 1.84 -1.54 -20.31
N ALA A 49 2.57 -1.18 -19.27
CA ALA A 49 4.00 -1.51 -19.15
C ALA A 49 4.26 -3.01 -18.97
N ILE A 50 3.30 -3.77 -18.39
CA ILE A 50 3.35 -5.24 -18.31
C ILE A 50 2.92 -5.86 -19.64
N LEU A 51 1.82 -5.38 -20.23
CA LEU A 51 1.16 -6.03 -21.35
C LEU A 51 1.87 -5.82 -22.68
N TYR A 52 2.41 -4.62 -22.91
CA TYR A 52 2.97 -4.23 -24.19
C TYR A 52 4.49 -4.24 -24.18
N SER A 53 5.06 -4.73 -25.29
CA SER A 53 6.50 -4.67 -25.52
C SER A 53 7.05 -3.25 -25.38
N LYS A 54 8.23 -3.13 -24.80
CA LYS A 54 8.96 -1.85 -24.72
C LYS A 54 9.24 -1.22 -26.10
N GLU A 55 9.18 -1.98 -27.18
CA GLU A 55 9.37 -1.50 -28.53
C GLU A 55 8.09 -0.92 -29.14
N SER A 56 6.92 -1.31 -28.63
CA SER A 56 5.64 -0.77 -29.07
C SER A 56 5.47 0.69 -28.62
N GLN A 57 4.69 1.46 -29.35
CA GLN A 57 4.40 2.85 -28.98
C GLN A 57 3.73 2.93 -27.61
N ARG A 58 2.74 2.07 -27.33
CA ARG A 58 1.99 2.03 -26.06
C ARG A 58 2.88 1.63 -24.89
N GLY A 59 3.70 0.61 -25.05
CA GLY A 59 4.64 0.19 -24.02
C GLY A 59 5.73 1.24 -23.71
N LYS A 60 6.24 1.94 -24.74
CA LYS A 60 7.18 3.06 -24.56
C LYS A 60 6.54 4.18 -23.74
N GLN A 61 5.34 4.62 -24.14
CA GLN A 61 4.62 5.69 -23.45
C GLN A 61 4.30 5.34 -21.99
N ALA A 62 3.81 4.11 -21.75
CA ALA A 62 3.54 3.64 -20.40
C ALA A 62 4.80 3.68 -19.54
N ARG A 63 5.91 3.10 -20.02
CA ARG A 63 7.18 3.07 -19.29
C ARG A 63 7.75 4.46 -18.98
N GLN A 64 7.52 5.45 -19.84
CA GLN A 64 7.93 6.84 -19.61
C GLN A 64 7.12 7.55 -18.51
N ARG A 65 5.89 7.10 -18.27
CA ARG A 65 4.99 7.67 -17.26
C ARG A 65 4.99 6.94 -15.91
N LEU A 66 5.82 5.89 -15.78
CA LEU A 66 5.93 5.16 -14.52
C LEU A 66 6.58 6.02 -13.43
N ASP A 67 5.91 6.15 -12.32
CA ASP A 67 6.47 6.77 -11.11
C ASP A 67 7.30 5.75 -10.34
N VAL A 68 8.53 5.57 -10.79
CA VAL A 68 9.46 4.61 -10.18
C VAL A 68 10.22 5.22 -9.01
N GLN A 69 10.63 4.37 -8.06
CA GLN A 69 11.41 4.80 -6.90
C GLN A 69 12.82 5.26 -7.30
N PHE A 70 13.38 4.68 -8.36
CA PHE A 70 14.74 4.93 -8.81
C PHE A 70 14.77 5.32 -10.29
N PRO A 71 14.46 6.60 -10.62
CA PRO A 71 14.36 7.03 -12.03
C PRO A 71 15.66 6.86 -12.84
N SER A 72 16.82 6.87 -12.17
CA SER A 72 18.12 6.67 -12.82
C SER A 72 18.43 5.22 -13.18
N ARG A 73 17.68 4.26 -12.63
CA ARG A 73 17.86 2.84 -12.96
C ARG A 73 17.08 2.48 -14.21
N PRO A 74 17.70 1.75 -15.16
CA PRO A 74 16.98 1.28 -16.32
C PRO A 74 15.87 0.31 -15.92
N LEU A 75 14.72 0.45 -16.55
CA LEU A 75 13.62 -0.49 -16.36
C LEU A 75 13.99 -1.88 -16.92
N PRO A 76 13.51 -2.95 -16.29
CA PRO A 76 13.68 -4.30 -16.81
C PRO A 76 13.21 -4.44 -18.27
N GLU A 77 13.84 -5.33 -19.02
CA GLU A 77 13.39 -5.69 -20.37
C GLU A 77 11.94 -6.15 -20.35
N ARG A 78 11.66 -7.10 -19.47
CA ARG A 78 10.34 -7.61 -19.17
C ARG A 78 9.95 -7.18 -17.76
N ILE A 79 8.75 -6.65 -17.60
CA ILE A 79 8.18 -6.32 -16.30
C ILE A 79 7.14 -7.38 -15.96
N ASP A 80 7.37 -8.08 -14.85
CA ASP A 80 6.44 -9.09 -14.33
C ASP A 80 5.70 -8.60 -13.09
N ALA A 81 6.23 -7.59 -12.37
CA ALA A 81 5.55 -7.04 -11.22
C ALA A 81 5.90 -5.59 -10.90
N PHE A 82 4.97 -4.93 -10.19
CA PHE A 82 5.18 -3.67 -9.51
C PHE A 82 4.84 -3.80 -8.04
N PHE A 83 5.67 -3.24 -7.19
CA PHE A 83 5.46 -3.18 -5.75
C PHE A 83 6.05 -1.89 -5.15
N THR A 84 5.80 -1.66 -3.87
CA THR A 84 6.47 -0.62 -3.08
C THR A 84 7.21 -1.27 -1.91
N ARG A 85 8.28 -0.62 -1.43
CA ARG A 85 8.94 -1.05 -0.18
C ARG A 85 8.21 -0.50 1.03
N ASP A 86 8.24 -1.24 2.12
CA ASP A 86 7.66 -0.79 3.39
C ASP A 86 8.68 0.00 4.20
N VAL A 87 8.55 1.29 4.18
CA VAL A 87 9.43 2.22 4.88
C VAL A 87 9.16 2.34 6.37
N THR A 88 8.02 1.80 6.81
CA THR A 88 7.69 1.80 8.24
C THR A 88 8.31 0.61 8.97
N SER A 89 8.61 -0.46 8.24
CA SER A 89 9.10 -1.73 8.78
C SER A 89 10.59 -1.95 8.55
N SER A 90 11.18 -1.30 7.55
CA SER A 90 12.62 -1.36 7.27
C SER A 90 13.31 -0.04 7.60
N VAL A 91 14.58 -0.12 7.96
CA VAL A 91 15.42 1.07 8.13
C VAL A 91 16.28 1.26 6.88
N PRO A 92 16.50 2.51 6.44
CA PRO A 92 17.15 2.80 5.16
C PRO A 92 18.53 2.16 4.96
N TRP A 93 19.26 1.88 6.04
CA TRP A 93 20.60 1.28 5.98
C TRP A 93 20.62 -0.26 5.95
N GLU A 94 19.47 -0.92 6.03
CA GLU A 94 19.42 -2.36 5.84
C GLU A 94 19.61 -2.69 4.35
N PRO A 95 20.50 -3.64 4.00
CA PRO A 95 20.78 -3.98 2.61
C PRO A 95 19.60 -4.62 1.90
N VAL A 96 18.66 -5.16 2.67
CA VAL A 96 17.43 -5.76 2.19
C VAL A 96 16.24 -5.00 2.74
N GLN A 97 15.44 -4.44 1.85
CA GLN A 97 14.23 -3.72 2.21
C GLN A 97 13.00 -4.57 1.91
N VAL A 98 12.06 -4.53 2.84
CA VAL A 98 10.80 -5.27 2.81
C VAL A 98 9.88 -4.74 1.72
N VAL A 99 9.23 -5.62 0.98
CA VAL A 99 8.08 -5.26 0.15
C VAL A 99 6.88 -5.00 1.08
N GLN A 100 6.12 -3.97 0.80
CA GLN A 100 4.87 -3.72 1.47
C GLN A 100 3.79 -4.68 0.93
N GLY A 101 3.34 -5.62 1.75
CA GLY A 101 2.51 -6.75 1.34
C GLY A 101 1.05 -6.44 1.02
N GLY A 102 0.63 -5.19 1.14
CA GLY A 102 -0.74 -4.77 0.85
C GLY A 102 -0.98 -4.29 -0.58
N PHE A 103 0.05 -4.28 -1.43
CA PHE A 103 -0.08 -3.85 -2.83
C PHE A 103 0.92 -4.57 -3.71
N LEU A 104 0.41 -5.28 -4.70
CA LEU A 104 1.21 -5.91 -5.74
C LEU A 104 0.41 -5.91 -7.05
N VAL A 105 1.02 -5.45 -8.13
CA VAL A 105 0.55 -5.67 -9.50
C VAL A 105 1.46 -6.71 -10.11
N ALA A 106 0.94 -7.82 -10.61
CA ALA A 106 1.76 -8.90 -11.12
C ALA A 106 1.19 -9.55 -12.37
N ARG A 107 2.07 -10.09 -13.18
CA ARG A 107 1.72 -11.07 -14.22
C ARG A 107 1.51 -12.42 -13.54
N PRO A 108 0.31 -13.01 -13.60
CA PRO A 108 0.10 -14.33 -13.03
C PRO A 108 0.91 -15.40 -13.76
N ASN A 109 1.42 -16.36 -12.99
CA ASN A 109 2.18 -17.49 -13.50
C ASN A 109 2.16 -18.64 -12.47
N LYS A 110 1.67 -19.80 -12.86
CA LYS A 110 1.56 -20.98 -11.97
C LYS A 110 2.92 -21.54 -11.56
N GLU A 111 3.95 -21.42 -12.40
CA GLU A 111 5.30 -21.83 -12.02
C GLU A 111 5.85 -20.97 -10.90
N ASP A 112 5.53 -19.66 -10.90
CA ASP A 112 5.90 -18.75 -9.84
C ASP A 112 5.18 -19.12 -8.55
N LEU A 113 3.88 -19.43 -8.60
CA LEU A 113 3.14 -19.94 -7.46
C LEU A 113 3.77 -21.22 -6.91
N GLN A 114 4.15 -22.15 -7.78
CA GLN A 114 4.78 -23.40 -7.35
C GLN A 114 6.14 -23.12 -6.67
N THR A 115 6.93 -22.20 -7.21
CA THR A 115 8.19 -21.77 -6.59
C THR A 115 7.98 -21.20 -5.18
N TYR A 116 6.97 -20.34 -5.00
CA TYR A 116 6.58 -19.86 -3.66
C TYR A 116 6.21 -21.02 -2.73
N ILE A 117 5.38 -21.94 -3.20
CA ILE A 117 4.94 -23.11 -2.42
C ILE A 117 6.14 -23.93 -1.98
N ASP A 118 7.09 -24.17 -2.87
CA ASP A 118 8.24 -25.04 -2.61
C ASP A 118 9.15 -24.43 -1.54
N PHE A 119 9.61 -23.20 -1.68
CA PHE A 119 10.49 -22.62 -0.66
C PHE A 119 9.78 -22.35 0.68
N ILE A 120 8.47 -22.07 0.65
CA ILE A 120 7.69 -21.94 1.90
C ILE A 120 7.55 -23.30 2.61
N LYS A 121 7.41 -24.41 1.86
CA LYS A 121 7.36 -25.76 2.43
C LYS A 121 8.71 -26.23 2.94
N GLU A 122 9.80 -25.86 2.29
CA GLU A 122 11.15 -26.13 2.78
C GLU A 122 11.39 -25.48 4.15
N ALA A 123 10.65 -24.39 4.44
CA ALA A 123 10.69 -23.67 5.71
C ALA A 123 12.11 -23.23 6.13
N ASN A 124 13.00 -23.02 5.16
CA ASN A 124 14.36 -22.57 5.44
C ASN A 124 14.34 -21.06 5.77
N TYR A 125 13.93 -20.74 6.99
CA TYR A 125 13.85 -19.39 7.49
C TYR A 125 14.67 -19.23 8.77
N VAL A 126 15.64 -18.32 8.76
CA VAL A 126 16.48 -18.00 9.91
C VAL A 126 15.94 -16.76 10.61
N LYS A 127 15.52 -16.92 11.88
CA LYS A 127 15.04 -15.79 12.70
C LYS A 127 16.20 -14.81 12.96
N GLY A 128 15.91 -13.52 12.96
CA GLY A 128 16.90 -12.47 13.24
C GLY A 128 16.85 -11.35 12.22
N ARG A 129 17.83 -10.44 12.31
CA ARG A 129 17.99 -9.28 11.43
C ARG A 129 19.34 -9.31 10.72
N GLY A 130 19.38 -8.64 9.54
CA GLY A 130 20.59 -8.45 8.78
C GLY A 130 21.04 -9.68 7.98
N ALA A 131 22.28 -9.67 7.55
CA ALA A 131 22.85 -10.74 6.76
C ALA A 131 22.75 -12.10 7.49
N GLY A 132 22.35 -13.13 6.76
CA GLY A 132 22.17 -14.47 7.33
C GLY A 132 20.83 -14.72 8.02
N SER A 133 19.90 -13.77 7.99
CA SER A 133 18.52 -13.95 8.48
C SER A 133 17.51 -14.09 7.34
N GLY A 134 16.25 -14.41 7.67
CA GLY A 134 15.15 -14.48 6.72
C GLY A 134 15.19 -15.72 5.83
N TRP A 135 14.46 -15.67 4.73
CA TRP A 135 14.36 -16.77 3.77
C TRP A 135 15.73 -17.14 3.18
N ASN A 136 16.07 -18.43 3.31
CA ASN A 136 17.36 -18.99 2.91
C ASN A 136 18.57 -18.19 3.42
N ALA A 137 18.47 -17.57 4.59
CA ALA A 137 19.53 -16.73 5.18
C ALA A 137 19.97 -15.55 4.30
N MET A 138 19.11 -15.06 3.42
CA MET A 138 19.42 -14.03 2.42
C MET A 138 19.15 -12.58 2.90
N GLY A 139 18.90 -12.38 4.20
CA GLY A 139 18.73 -11.05 4.77
C GLY A 139 17.28 -10.56 4.92
N TYR A 140 16.29 -11.39 4.60
CA TYR A 140 14.86 -11.03 4.64
C TYR A 140 14.23 -11.35 5.98
N GLY A 141 14.86 -11.02 7.08
CA GLY A 141 14.40 -11.27 8.43
C GLY A 141 14.32 -10.00 9.28
N GLY A 142 13.67 -10.12 10.43
CA GLY A 142 13.69 -9.08 11.46
C GLY A 142 12.76 -7.90 11.28
N PHE A 143 11.81 -7.96 10.39
CA PHE A 143 10.74 -6.99 10.22
C PHE A 143 9.36 -7.66 10.33
N GLN A 144 8.32 -6.85 10.49
CA GLN A 144 6.97 -7.34 10.61
C GLN A 144 6.52 -8.01 9.29
N GLY A 145 6.04 -9.26 9.35
CA GLY A 145 5.68 -10.03 8.17
C GLY A 145 6.87 -10.65 7.40
N ALA A 146 8.08 -10.62 7.94
CA ALA A 146 9.27 -11.16 7.29
C ALA A 146 9.15 -12.65 6.97
N MET A 147 8.58 -13.44 7.88
CA MET A 147 8.32 -14.87 7.68
C MET A 147 7.03 -15.13 6.87
N ALA A 148 6.19 -14.13 6.69
CA ALA A 148 4.93 -14.20 5.97
C ALA A 148 5.08 -13.67 4.53
N TYR A 149 3.97 -13.24 3.94
CA TYR A 149 3.88 -12.81 2.56
C TYR A 149 4.87 -11.70 2.18
N GLN A 150 5.03 -10.67 3.01
CA GLN A 150 5.90 -9.52 2.70
C GLN A 150 7.35 -9.93 2.45
N GLY A 151 7.91 -10.76 3.35
CA GLY A 151 9.27 -11.24 3.19
C GLY A 151 9.42 -12.26 2.07
N ALA A 152 8.42 -13.12 1.87
CA ALA A 152 8.41 -14.08 0.77
C ALA A 152 8.41 -13.38 -0.60
N VAL A 153 7.60 -12.33 -0.78
CA VAL A 153 7.56 -11.56 -2.03
C VAL A 153 8.88 -10.82 -2.28
N ALA A 154 9.44 -10.18 -1.24
CA ALA A 154 10.74 -9.54 -1.37
C ALA A 154 11.82 -10.53 -1.80
N TYR A 155 11.93 -11.65 -1.10
CA TYR A 155 12.88 -12.71 -1.43
C TYR A 155 12.68 -13.26 -2.84
N PHE A 156 11.43 -13.51 -3.26
CA PHE A 156 11.11 -14.04 -4.57
C PHE A 156 11.60 -13.16 -5.72
N TYR A 157 11.24 -11.87 -5.70
CA TYR A 157 11.61 -10.95 -6.77
C TYR A 157 13.09 -10.53 -6.74
N ASP A 158 13.70 -10.52 -5.59
CA ASP A 158 15.12 -10.21 -5.48
C ASP A 158 16.01 -11.42 -5.81
N PHE A 159 15.49 -12.64 -5.77
CA PHE A 159 16.26 -13.86 -5.93
C PHE A 159 15.83 -14.75 -7.12
N TYR A 160 14.55 -15.20 -7.17
CA TYR A 160 14.08 -16.10 -8.23
C TYR A 160 13.71 -15.36 -9.52
N ARG A 161 13.06 -14.23 -9.44
CA ARG A 161 12.66 -13.39 -10.58
C ARG A 161 13.44 -12.08 -10.66
N LYS A 162 14.73 -12.19 -10.41
CA LYS A 162 15.64 -11.05 -10.41
C LYS A 162 15.55 -10.25 -11.70
N ASN A 163 15.50 -8.92 -11.55
CA ASN A 163 15.37 -7.95 -12.64
C ASN A 163 14.10 -8.08 -13.49
N THR A 164 12.98 -8.52 -12.90
CA THR A 164 11.67 -8.52 -13.56
C THR A 164 10.63 -7.68 -12.84
N ALA A 165 10.93 -7.19 -11.64
CA ALA A 165 10.04 -6.33 -10.88
C ALA A 165 10.53 -4.88 -10.85
N VAL A 166 9.58 -3.95 -10.76
CA VAL A 166 9.83 -2.52 -10.68
C VAL A 166 9.31 -1.99 -9.35
N GLU A 167 10.17 -1.32 -8.63
CA GLU A 167 9.80 -0.62 -7.42
C GLU A 167 9.19 0.74 -7.78
N LEU A 168 7.93 0.94 -7.38
CA LEU A 168 7.21 2.19 -7.56
C LEU A 168 7.55 3.20 -6.45
N ASN A 169 7.40 4.48 -6.76
CA ASN A 169 7.56 5.56 -5.79
C ASN A 169 6.49 5.43 -4.70
N ALA A 170 6.91 5.06 -3.52
CA ALA A 170 6.02 4.80 -2.42
C ALA A 170 5.45 6.06 -1.74
N CYS A 171 5.82 7.28 -2.19
CA CYS A 171 5.09 8.49 -1.85
C CYS A 171 3.86 8.70 -2.75
N LEU A 172 3.79 8.01 -3.89
CA LEU A 172 2.72 8.12 -4.88
C LEU A 172 1.85 6.87 -4.91
N TRP A 173 2.47 5.69 -4.82
CA TRP A 173 1.80 4.40 -4.87
C TRP A 173 1.81 3.71 -3.50
N ASN A 174 0.72 3.08 -3.13
CA ASN A 174 0.60 2.34 -1.87
C ASN A 174 1.13 3.14 -0.68
N GLN A 175 0.80 4.42 -0.65
CA GLN A 175 1.36 5.35 0.31
C GLN A 175 0.95 4.97 1.74
N VAL A 176 1.91 4.51 2.51
CA VAL A 176 1.74 4.12 3.92
C VAL A 176 2.24 5.24 4.85
N VAL A 177 1.88 6.49 4.58
CA VAL A 177 2.41 7.61 5.35
C VAL A 177 2.12 7.44 6.82
N ALA A 178 3.19 7.17 7.56
CA ALA A 178 3.15 7.29 9.00
C ALA A 178 3.10 8.77 9.34
N ASP A 179 2.13 9.17 10.14
CA ASP A 179 2.20 10.44 10.81
C ASP A 179 3.54 10.55 11.58
N VAL A 180 4.14 11.74 11.61
CA VAL A 180 5.40 12.05 12.29
C VAL A 180 5.52 11.47 13.70
N ILE A 181 4.39 11.08 14.25
CA ILE A 181 4.18 10.76 15.66
C ILE A 181 4.42 9.28 15.97
N TRP A 182 4.44 8.43 14.97
CA TRP A 182 4.40 6.99 15.24
C TRP A 182 5.67 6.45 15.89
N ARG A 183 6.81 7.13 15.71
CA ARG A 183 8.10 6.67 16.29
C ARG A 183 8.84 7.71 17.12
N GLY A 184 8.19 8.81 17.45
CA GLY A 184 8.77 9.90 18.25
C GLY A 184 9.68 10.83 17.44
N PRO A 185 9.71 12.11 17.84
CA PRO A 185 10.48 13.16 17.17
C PRO A 185 12.00 13.01 17.32
N GLU A 186 12.44 12.05 18.11
CA GLU A 186 13.87 11.79 18.37
C GLU A 186 14.54 10.94 17.28
N ARG A 187 13.76 10.22 16.49
CA ARG A 187 14.29 9.60 15.28
C ARG A 187 14.19 10.62 14.17
N LYS A 188 15.35 11.12 13.81
CA LYS A 188 15.58 12.14 12.80
C LYS A 188 14.62 11.98 11.61
N ASP A 189 14.12 13.08 11.10
CA ASP A 189 13.25 13.18 9.92
C ASP A 189 13.74 12.36 8.71
N GLU A 190 14.99 11.95 8.75
CA GLU A 190 15.67 11.10 7.77
C GLU A 190 15.01 9.73 7.58
N TYR A 191 14.24 9.22 8.57
CA TYR A 191 13.73 7.84 8.56
C TYR A 191 12.22 7.71 8.33
N HIS A 192 11.49 8.81 8.35
CA HIS A 192 10.02 8.81 8.27
C HIS A 192 9.51 9.27 6.92
N GLY A 193 9.66 8.44 5.90
CA GLY A 193 9.23 8.76 4.53
C GLY A 193 10.18 9.69 3.78
N LYS A 194 11.24 10.17 4.46
CA LYS A 194 12.32 10.93 3.89
C LYS A 194 13.50 9.98 3.63
N CYS A 195 14.10 10.03 2.50
CA CYS A 195 15.32 9.27 2.17
C CYS A 195 15.19 7.74 2.24
N ARG A 196 14.68 7.15 1.20
CA ARG A 196 14.68 5.70 1.00
C ARG A 196 15.89 5.21 0.22
N GLN A 197 16.71 6.13 -0.26
CA GLN A 197 17.87 5.83 -1.07
C GLN A 197 19.13 6.12 -0.28
N PHE A 198 19.93 5.11 -0.08
CA PHE A 198 21.22 5.22 0.60
C PHE A 198 22.25 6.10 -0.10
N GLN A 199 22.03 6.46 -1.35
CA GLN A 199 23.13 6.93 -2.18
C GLN A 199 23.17 8.44 -2.36
N HIS A 200 22.05 9.17 -2.20
CA HIS A 200 22.03 10.62 -2.38
C HIS A 200 20.97 11.28 -1.51
N GLU A 201 21.38 12.08 -0.54
CA GLU A 201 20.48 12.89 0.29
C GLU A 201 19.55 13.79 -0.53
N ASN A 202 19.96 14.18 -1.73
CA ASN A 202 19.22 15.05 -2.62
C ASN A 202 18.03 14.36 -3.34
N ASP A 203 17.99 13.03 -3.34
CA ASP A 203 16.92 12.25 -3.96
C ASP A 203 15.81 11.86 -2.96
N CYS A 204 15.89 12.40 -1.76
CA CYS A 204 15.00 12.07 -0.68
C CYS A 204 13.69 12.83 -0.77
N GLN A 205 12.58 12.08 -0.78
CA GLN A 205 11.23 12.63 -0.78
C GLN A 205 10.54 12.39 0.56
N ASP A 206 10.00 13.44 1.17
CA ASP A 206 9.15 13.32 2.35
C ASP A 206 7.70 13.04 1.93
N CYS A 207 7.29 11.78 2.04
CA CYS A 207 5.93 11.38 1.67
C CYS A 207 4.82 12.04 2.51
N ARG A 208 5.15 12.59 3.69
CA ARG A 208 4.18 13.23 4.58
C ARG A 208 3.64 14.55 4.02
N VAL A 209 4.42 15.17 3.14
CA VAL A 209 4.06 16.44 2.49
C VAL A 209 3.77 16.29 1.00
N THR A 210 3.67 15.07 0.51
CA THR A 210 3.26 14.81 -0.88
C THR A 210 1.89 15.41 -1.12
N PRO A 211 1.71 16.25 -2.16
CA PRO A 211 0.39 16.75 -2.54
C PRO A 211 -0.58 15.60 -2.78
N VAL A 212 -1.78 15.66 -2.21
CA VAL A 212 -2.75 14.56 -2.25
C VAL A 212 -3.19 14.23 -3.68
N GLU A 213 -3.21 15.22 -4.55
CA GLU A 213 -3.53 15.12 -5.96
C GLU A 213 -2.51 14.31 -6.78
N LEU A 214 -1.30 14.15 -6.25
CA LEU A 214 -0.26 13.31 -6.87
C LEU A 214 -0.29 11.87 -6.36
N VAL A 215 -0.96 11.60 -5.24
CA VAL A 215 -1.07 10.26 -4.67
C VAL A 215 -1.96 9.40 -5.55
N LYS A 216 -1.47 8.26 -5.97
CA LYS A 216 -2.20 7.33 -6.87
C LYS A 216 -2.91 6.22 -6.11
N SER A 217 -2.34 5.77 -5.02
CA SER A 217 -3.02 4.86 -4.09
C SER A 217 -2.51 5.06 -2.67
N VAL A 218 -3.39 4.86 -1.69
CA VAL A 218 -3.08 4.97 -0.27
C VAL A 218 -3.41 3.67 0.44
N HIS A 219 -2.56 3.28 1.39
CA HIS A 219 -2.76 2.16 2.29
C HIS A 219 -2.89 2.68 3.71
N TYR A 220 -4.09 2.59 4.27
CA TYR A 220 -4.41 3.12 5.60
C TYR A 220 -3.87 2.24 6.73
N THR A 221 -2.58 1.94 6.70
CA THR A 221 -1.94 1.13 7.74
C THR A 221 -1.25 1.98 8.81
N ALA A 222 -0.39 2.89 8.43
CA ALA A 222 0.27 3.81 9.36
C ALA A 222 -0.53 5.12 9.57
N CYS A 223 -1.17 5.63 8.54
CA CYS A 223 -2.30 6.55 8.66
C CYS A 223 -3.49 5.75 9.20
N LYS A 224 -4.18 6.24 10.23
CA LYS A 224 -5.28 5.54 10.87
C LYS A 224 -6.34 5.07 9.86
N LYS A 225 -7.06 4.03 10.22
CA LYS A 225 -8.18 3.53 9.42
C LYS A 225 -9.32 4.56 9.47
N PRO A 226 -9.85 5.03 8.32
CA PRO A 226 -10.94 6.02 8.32
C PRO A 226 -12.16 5.59 9.13
N TRP A 227 -12.55 4.32 9.05
CA TRP A 227 -13.71 3.77 9.77
C TRP A 227 -13.50 3.64 11.29
N GLU A 228 -12.30 3.89 11.81
CA GLU A 228 -12.10 4.03 13.26
C GLU A 228 -12.64 5.36 13.78
N CYS A 229 -13.03 6.29 12.91
CA CYS A 229 -13.49 7.63 13.28
C CYS A 229 -12.54 8.32 14.28
N THR A 230 -11.26 8.15 14.01
CA THR A 230 -10.21 8.68 14.88
C THR A 230 -9.27 9.49 14.01
N LEU A 231 -9.30 10.80 14.16
CA LEU A 231 -8.28 11.64 13.53
C LEU A 231 -6.89 11.22 14.01
N PRO A 232 -5.90 11.21 13.13
CA PRO A 232 -4.52 11.07 13.53
C PRO A 232 -4.14 12.27 14.39
N HIS A 233 -4.37 12.15 15.71
CA HIS A 233 -3.92 13.17 16.64
C HIS A 233 -2.45 12.95 16.99
N PRO A 234 -1.67 14.04 17.00
CA PRO A 234 -0.33 14.01 17.55
C PRO A 234 -0.37 13.45 18.98
N ARG A 235 0.44 12.45 19.25
CA ARG A 235 0.63 12.03 20.64
C ARG A 235 1.26 13.22 21.38
N LYS A 236 0.64 13.62 22.49
CA LYS A 236 1.24 14.59 23.37
C LYS A 236 2.63 14.14 23.75
N THR A 237 3.63 14.90 23.34
CA THR A 237 5.01 14.66 23.73
C THR A 237 5.30 15.40 25.04
N ARG A 238 6.26 14.90 25.81
CA ARG A 238 6.68 15.62 27.03
C ARG A 238 7.52 16.87 26.73
N ASN A 239 7.93 17.03 25.44
CA ASN A 239 8.75 18.16 25.03
C ASN A 239 7.90 19.17 24.22
N PRO A 240 7.72 20.42 24.73
CA PRO A 240 6.91 21.43 24.07
C PRO A 240 7.37 21.80 22.65
N ALA A 241 8.68 21.80 22.40
CA ALA A 241 9.21 22.08 21.05
C ALA A 241 8.86 20.98 20.04
N GLN A 242 8.76 19.75 20.52
CA GLN A 242 8.34 18.61 19.73
C GLN A 242 6.83 18.64 19.49
N GLN A 243 6.04 19.05 20.50
CA GLN A 243 4.60 19.23 20.36
C GLN A 243 4.28 20.31 19.31
N TYR A 244 4.97 21.44 19.35
CA TYR A 244 4.82 22.51 18.36
C TYR A 244 5.10 22.04 16.93
N ARG A 245 6.15 21.25 16.70
CA ARG A 245 6.44 20.65 15.39
C ARG A 245 5.35 19.71 14.94
N VAL A 246 4.86 18.89 15.84
CA VAL A 246 3.78 17.95 15.61
C VAL A 246 2.49 18.67 15.23
N ASP A 247 2.08 19.67 16.02
CA ASP A 247 0.85 20.43 15.78
C ASP A 247 0.89 21.18 14.44
N ASN A 248 2.04 21.69 14.05
CA ASN A 248 2.20 22.37 12.75
C ASN A 248 2.27 21.37 11.57
N LEU A 249 2.75 20.16 11.77
CA LEU A 249 2.80 19.15 10.73
C LEU A 249 1.45 18.47 10.49
N THR A 250 0.64 18.28 11.54
CA THR A 250 -0.68 17.63 11.40
C THR A 250 -1.65 18.42 10.52
N ASN A 251 -1.54 19.72 10.49
CA ASN A 251 -2.38 20.58 9.63
C ASN A 251 -2.01 20.51 8.14
N ILE A 252 -0.85 19.95 7.80
CA ILE A 252 -0.32 19.89 6.43
C ILE A 252 -0.04 18.48 5.94
N THR A 253 -0.15 17.46 6.79
CA THR A 253 0.18 16.09 6.40
C THR A 253 -0.80 15.51 5.39
N THR A 254 -0.27 14.82 4.44
CA THR A 254 -1.03 14.08 3.43
C THR A 254 -2.00 13.07 4.06
N CYS A 255 -1.65 12.48 5.21
CA CYS A 255 -2.52 11.54 5.92
C CYS A 255 -3.90 12.14 6.25
N GLY A 256 -3.95 13.35 6.83
CA GLY A 256 -5.24 14.00 7.15
C GLY A 256 -6.10 14.27 5.92
N LYS A 257 -5.47 14.68 4.82
CA LYS A 257 -6.17 14.92 3.54
C LYS A 257 -6.67 13.62 2.92
N LEU A 258 -5.86 12.55 2.95
CA LEU A 258 -6.25 11.23 2.45
C LEU A 258 -7.39 10.63 3.27
N PHE A 259 -7.44 10.93 4.55
CA PHE A 259 -8.53 10.53 5.43
C PHE A 259 -9.88 11.12 4.97
N THR A 260 -9.93 12.43 4.74
CA THR A 260 -11.12 13.10 4.20
C THR A 260 -11.47 12.54 2.81
N LYS A 261 -10.47 12.27 1.98
CA LYS A 261 -10.64 11.72 0.63
C LYS A 261 -11.36 10.37 0.63
N TRP A 262 -11.09 9.51 1.61
CA TRP A 262 -11.80 8.25 1.76
C TRP A 262 -13.30 8.44 2.00
N PHE A 263 -13.69 9.43 2.84
CA PHE A 263 -15.09 9.73 3.07
C PHE A 263 -15.77 10.41 1.88
N GLU A 264 -15.02 11.18 1.09
CA GLU A 264 -15.53 11.73 -0.18
C GLU A 264 -15.90 10.59 -1.15
N TYR A 265 -15.01 9.60 -1.33
CA TYR A 265 -15.29 8.43 -2.16
C TYR A 265 -16.46 7.61 -1.66
N ARG A 266 -16.57 7.44 -0.35
CA ARG A 266 -17.74 6.79 0.24
C ARG A 266 -19.04 7.53 -0.12
N ARG A 267 -19.06 8.84 0.02
CA ARG A 267 -20.24 9.67 -0.33
C ARG A 267 -20.59 9.54 -1.80
N GLU A 268 -19.62 9.64 -2.69
CA GLU A 268 -19.83 9.45 -4.12
C GLU A 268 -20.39 8.06 -4.44
N PHE A 269 -19.87 7.04 -3.80
CA PHE A 269 -20.32 5.67 -3.97
C PHE A 269 -21.77 5.49 -3.48
N GLU A 270 -22.13 6.02 -2.32
CA GLU A 270 -23.50 5.97 -1.82
C GLU A 270 -24.49 6.75 -2.71
N GLN A 271 -24.07 7.88 -3.26
CA GLN A 271 -24.87 8.60 -4.25
C GLN A 271 -25.15 7.74 -5.50
N ARG A 272 -24.14 7.09 -6.03
CA ARG A 272 -24.32 6.16 -7.16
C ARG A 272 -25.23 4.98 -6.81
N LEU A 273 -25.11 4.43 -5.62
CA LEU A 273 -26.02 3.38 -5.15
C LEU A 273 -27.47 3.88 -5.03
N GLN A 274 -27.68 5.09 -4.59
CA GLN A 274 -28.99 5.71 -4.55
C GLN A 274 -29.58 5.85 -5.96
N GLU A 275 -28.81 6.37 -6.90
CA GLU A 275 -29.23 6.60 -8.29
C GLU A 275 -29.52 5.28 -9.04
N THR A 276 -28.74 4.23 -8.79
CA THR A 276 -28.78 2.99 -9.56
C THR A 276 -29.56 1.86 -8.90
N ALA A 277 -29.63 1.84 -7.58
CA ALA A 277 -30.27 0.78 -6.79
C ALA A 277 -31.35 1.30 -5.83
N GLY A 278 -31.58 2.62 -5.77
CA GLY A 278 -32.56 3.23 -4.86
C GLY A 278 -32.18 3.10 -3.37
N VAL A 279 -30.90 2.77 -3.07
CA VAL A 279 -30.42 2.63 -1.68
C VAL A 279 -30.32 4.02 -1.06
N THR A 280 -30.99 4.23 0.05
CA THR A 280 -30.88 5.50 0.79
C THR A 280 -29.49 5.60 1.42
N PRO A 281 -28.76 6.70 1.16
CA PRO A 281 -27.47 6.93 1.81
C PRO A 281 -27.56 6.87 3.34
N SER A 282 -26.56 6.27 3.96
CA SER A 282 -26.50 6.15 5.41
C SER A 282 -25.98 7.39 6.11
N VAL A 283 -25.93 8.51 5.40
CA VAL A 283 -25.59 9.82 5.97
C VAL A 283 -26.58 10.14 7.07
N SER A 284 -26.11 10.20 8.26
CA SER A 284 -26.91 10.62 9.38
C SER A 284 -26.53 12.04 9.79
N ASP A 285 -27.27 12.51 10.75
CA ASP A 285 -27.02 13.62 11.67
C ASP A 285 -25.65 13.60 12.40
N GLY A 286 -24.67 12.84 11.89
CA GLY A 286 -23.34 12.73 12.48
C GLY A 286 -22.69 14.11 12.57
N THR A 287 -22.55 14.61 13.78
CA THR A 287 -21.96 15.93 14.07
C THR A 287 -20.50 15.85 14.51
N TYR A 288 -19.96 14.63 14.61
CA TYR A 288 -18.60 14.44 15.07
C TYR A 288 -17.60 14.81 13.97
N GLU A 289 -16.89 15.90 14.19
CA GLU A 289 -15.89 16.48 13.29
C GLU A 289 -16.34 16.46 11.81
N PRO A 290 -17.40 17.22 11.47
CA PRO A 290 -18.11 17.09 10.19
C PRO A 290 -17.23 17.36 8.98
N GLU A 291 -16.20 18.22 9.09
CA GLU A 291 -15.27 18.52 8.00
C GLU A 291 -14.40 17.31 7.66
N SER A 292 -14.00 16.53 8.67
CA SER A 292 -13.11 15.37 8.50
C SER A 292 -13.86 14.11 8.12
N PHE A 293 -15.03 13.87 8.69
CA PHE A 293 -15.76 12.61 8.55
C PHE A 293 -17.04 12.73 7.72
N LEU A 294 -17.36 13.91 7.22
CA LEU A 294 -18.49 14.20 6.34
C LEU A 294 -19.86 13.65 6.84
N GLY A 295 -20.03 13.55 8.16
CA GLY A 295 -21.25 13.03 8.78
C GLY A 295 -21.29 11.52 8.97
N TYR A 296 -20.25 10.78 8.60
CA TYR A 296 -20.19 9.31 8.69
C TYR A 296 -19.70 8.78 10.03
N CYS A 297 -19.48 9.64 11.00
CA CYS A 297 -19.06 9.27 12.35
C CYS A 297 -19.95 9.95 13.40
N LYS A 298 -20.47 9.18 14.36
CA LYS A 298 -21.22 9.68 15.51
C LYS A 298 -20.30 9.95 16.73
N GLY A 299 -19.03 9.61 16.64
CA GLY A 299 -18.04 9.73 17.67
C GLY A 299 -16.83 8.86 17.36
N ARG A 300 -15.78 8.97 18.17
CA ARG A 300 -14.60 8.14 18.03
C ARG A 300 -14.96 6.65 18.13
N GLY A 301 -14.62 5.87 17.12
CA GLY A 301 -14.96 4.44 17.04
C GLY A 301 -16.42 4.17 16.64
N ASN A 302 -17.24 5.22 16.45
CA ASN A 302 -18.65 5.08 16.11
C ASN A 302 -18.90 5.39 14.63
N TYR A 303 -18.32 4.59 13.76
CA TYR A 303 -18.53 4.64 12.33
C TYR A 303 -19.95 4.21 11.95
N ILE A 304 -20.56 4.91 11.01
CA ILE A 304 -21.88 4.59 10.47
C ILE A 304 -21.65 3.68 9.26
N PRO A 305 -22.03 2.40 9.33
CA PRO A 305 -21.84 1.49 8.21
C PRO A 305 -22.70 1.91 7.00
N MET A 306 -22.21 1.61 5.83
CA MET A 306 -22.93 1.78 4.59
C MET A 306 -24.06 0.76 4.50
N VAL A 307 -25.22 1.17 3.96
CA VAL A 307 -26.29 0.23 3.58
C VAL A 307 -25.86 -0.49 2.30
N PRO A 308 -25.70 -1.82 2.32
CA PRO A 308 -25.33 -2.56 1.13
C PRO A 308 -26.45 -2.56 0.10
N PRO A 309 -26.14 -2.66 -1.20
CA PRO A 309 -27.16 -2.88 -2.22
C PRO A 309 -27.83 -4.25 -2.02
N PRO A 310 -29.03 -4.48 -2.62
CA PRO A 310 -29.65 -5.79 -2.66
C PRO A 310 -28.68 -6.88 -3.17
N GLN A 311 -28.85 -8.13 -2.70
CA GLN A 311 -27.92 -9.22 -3.07
C GLN A 311 -27.89 -9.54 -4.57
N ASP A 312 -28.99 -9.28 -5.27
CA ASP A 312 -29.15 -9.47 -6.72
C ASP A 312 -28.78 -8.22 -7.53
N PHE A 313 -28.27 -7.18 -6.87
CA PHE A 313 -27.86 -5.96 -7.56
C PHE A 313 -26.67 -6.19 -8.47
N ASP A 314 -26.85 -5.88 -9.75
CA ASP A 314 -25.76 -5.91 -10.73
C ASP A 314 -24.82 -4.71 -10.53
N ILE A 315 -23.65 -4.98 -9.95
CA ILE A 315 -22.65 -3.98 -9.64
C ILE A 315 -22.09 -3.25 -10.88
N SER A 316 -22.20 -3.85 -12.08
CA SER A 316 -21.75 -3.21 -13.32
C SER A 316 -22.54 -1.93 -13.64
N LYS A 317 -23.77 -1.83 -13.14
CA LYS A 317 -24.61 -0.64 -13.28
C LYS A 317 -24.04 0.61 -12.60
N LEU A 318 -23.19 0.44 -11.59
CA LEU A 318 -22.51 1.58 -10.94
C LEU A 318 -21.54 2.30 -11.87
N TYR A 319 -21.04 1.62 -12.89
CA TYR A 319 -20.00 2.12 -13.79
C TYR A 319 -20.55 2.50 -15.18
N SER A 320 -21.75 2.04 -15.54
CA SER A 320 -22.36 2.29 -16.86
C SER A 320 -22.73 3.75 -17.12
N SER A 321 -22.79 4.58 -16.08
CA SER A 321 -23.14 6.01 -16.18
C SER A 321 -21.94 6.95 -16.30
N SER A 322 -20.71 6.46 -16.27
CA SER A 322 -19.49 7.27 -16.32
C SER A 322 -18.95 7.58 -17.72
N GLU A 323 -19.63 7.14 -18.78
CA GLU A 323 -19.30 7.42 -20.19
C GLU A 323 -20.17 8.54 -20.82
N ARG A 324 -20.65 9.51 -20.00
CA ARG A 324 -21.31 10.69 -20.56
C ARG A 324 -20.60 11.96 -20.21
#